data_ea0b8f28854295bed831668e0acca864
#
_entry.id   ea0b8f28854295bed831668e0acca864
#
_cell.length_a   1.000
_cell.length_b   1.000
_cell.length_c   1.000
_cell.angle_alpha   90.00
_cell.angle_beta   90.00
_cell.angle_gamma   90.00
#
_symmetry.space_group_name_H-M   'P 1'
#
loop_
_entity.id
_entity.type
_entity.pdbx_description
1 polymer ?
#
loop_
_entity_poly.entity_id
_entity_poly.type
_entity_poly.pdbx_seq_one_letter_code
_entity_poly.pdbx_strand_id
1 'polypeptide(L)'
;MRSYQVDMCNGPIFKKLIIFSLPLILSGCLQLLFNAADIIVVGRFTGNQALAAVGSTSALINLLVNMFIGISVGANVVLGKSIGARDEENTSKAVHTAIFIAVFGGLLMVFVGFFFAKPLLELMATPEDVIDLSSLYMRIYFAGMPFFMVYNFGAAILRSIGDTKRPLYFLLISGIINVLFNLCFVIVFDMGVAGVALATIISEGISSALILLCLKHMDGPLHFELKDMRFHKELALQMLEVGLPAGLQGIIFSISNVLIQSSINSFGSLVMAGNTAASNIEGFVYTSMNAVYQTSLSFTSQNFGAKKYNRIDKILLECLVIVSIVGLVLGQGAYFFGQQLLSIYSSDERVIQFGINRLAVISTMYCLCGIMDTLVGSIRGIGYSILQMLVSLTGVCLIRVIWIFTVFKAVHTTFSLYISYPITWVITLVAHGICFMVVRKKIRRVA
;
A
#
# COMPACT_ATOMS: atom_id res chain seq x y z
N MET A 1 17.35 -13.06 -19.47
CA MET A 1 16.40 -12.41 -18.54
C MET A 1 16.78 -12.43 -17.05
N ARG A 2 17.82 -13.15 -16.63
CA ARG A 2 18.27 -13.25 -15.21
C ARG A 2 18.88 -11.95 -14.60
N SER A 3 19.17 -10.90 -15.37
CA SER A 3 19.89 -9.72 -14.87
C SER A 3 19.08 -8.80 -13.93
N TYR A 4 17.76 -8.92 -13.90
CA TYR A 4 16.88 -8.13 -13.03
C TYR A 4 16.49 -8.82 -11.73
N GLN A 5 16.71 -10.15 -11.63
CA GLN A 5 16.31 -10.96 -10.50
C GLN A 5 17.38 -10.96 -9.41
N VAL A 6 16.97 -10.76 -8.17
CA VAL A 6 17.81 -10.87 -6.98
C VAL A 6 17.61 -12.26 -6.37
N ASP A 7 18.68 -13.07 -6.31
CA ASP A 7 18.63 -14.35 -5.58
C ASP A 7 18.49 -14.08 -4.07
N MET A 8 17.31 -14.35 -3.53
CA MET A 8 16.98 -14.09 -2.14
C MET A 8 17.48 -15.16 -1.19
N CYS A 9 17.76 -16.37 -1.70
CA CYS A 9 18.10 -17.55 -0.89
C CYS A 9 19.60 -17.72 -0.64
N ASN A 10 20.48 -17.11 -1.43
CA ASN A 10 21.94 -17.28 -1.32
C ASN A 10 22.68 -15.94 -1.26
N GLY A 11 23.97 -15.96 -0.90
CA GLY A 11 24.87 -14.79 -0.88
C GLY A 11 24.58 -13.77 0.21
N PRO A 12 25.20 -12.57 0.12
CA PRO A 12 25.09 -11.51 1.14
C PRO A 12 23.67 -10.94 1.19
N ILE A 13 23.10 -10.84 2.40
CA ILE A 13 21.73 -10.43 2.59
C ILE A 13 21.60 -8.92 2.43
N PHE A 14 22.36 -8.13 3.19
CA PHE A 14 22.21 -6.67 3.29
C PHE A 14 22.21 -5.96 1.93
N LYS A 15 23.22 -6.25 1.10
CA LYS A 15 23.31 -5.67 -0.25
C LYS A 15 22.08 -5.99 -1.10
N LYS A 16 21.58 -7.22 -0.99
CA LYS A 16 20.41 -7.70 -1.77
C LYS A 16 19.11 -7.07 -1.28
N LEU A 17 18.96 -6.86 0.03
CA LEU A 17 17.81 -6.16 0.59
C LEU A 17 17.75 -4.71 0.08
N ILE A 18 18.88 -4.00 0.04
CA ILE A 18 18.95 -2.62 -0.50
C ILE A 18 18.62 -2.61 -1.99
N ILE A 19 19.23 -3.49 -2.79
CA ILE A 19 18.98 -3.57 -4.24
C ILE A 19 17.50 -3.87 -4.54
N PHE A 20 16.84 -4.66 -3.70
CA PHE A 20 15.43 -5.00 -3.85
C PHE A 20 14.50 -3.88 -3.34
N SER A 21 14.81 -3.24 -2.20
CA SER A 21 13.96 -2.22 -1.60
C SER A 21 14.01 -0.87 -2.33
N LEU A 22 15.15 -0.50 -2.92
CA LEU A 22 15.31 0.80 -3.57
C LEU A 22 14.31 1.03 -4.74
N PRO A 23 14.11 0.09 -5.69
CA PRO A 23 13.07 0.25 -6.71
C PRO A 23 11.66 0.31 -6.15
N LEU A 24 11.38 -0.37 -5.02
CA LEU A 24 10.08 -0.29 -4.34
C LEU A 24 9.84 1.08 -3.71
N ILE A 25 10.86 1.67 -3.08
CA ILE A 25 10.81 3.04 -2.55
C ILE A 25 10.49 4.01 -3.69
N LEU A 26 11.24 3.92 -4.80
CA LEU A 26 11.04 4.78 -5.95
C LEU A 26 9.64 4.60 -6.56
N SER A 27 9.14 3.36 -6.68
CA SER A 27 7.78 3.08 -7.17
C SER A 27 6.72 3.73 -6.29
N GLY A 28 6.84 3.62 -4.97
CA GLY A 28 5.90 4.22 -4.05
C GLY A 28 5.92 5.75 -4.08
N CYS A 29 7.11 6.37 -4.13
CA CYS A 29 7.25 7.81 -4.28
C CYS A 29 6.65 8.33 -5.60
N LEU A 30 6.91 7.62 -6.72
CA LEU A 30 6.32 7.97 -8.01
C LEU A 30 4.80 7.87 -7.99
N GLN A 31 4.25 6.86 -7.34
CA GLN A 31 2.79 6.69 -7.21
C GLN A 31 2.15 7.85 -6.44
N LEU A 32 2.78 8.32 -5.36
CA LEU A 32 2.33 9.52 -4.64
C LEU A 32 2.42 10.79 -5.50
N LEU A 33 3.49 10.94 -6.30
CA LEU A 33 3.64 12.09 -7.19
C LEU A 33 2.60 12.08 -8.33
N PHE A 34 2.29 10.93 -8.91
CA PHE A 34 1.26 10.81 -9.94
C PHE A 34 -0.13 11.10 -9.38
N ASN A 35 -0.46 10.59 -8.19
CA ASN A 35 -1.72 10.91 -7.50
C ASN A 35 -1.84 12.42 -7.21
N ALA A 36 -0.74 13.05 -6.79
CA ALA A 36 -0.72 14.50 -6.58
C ALA A 36 -0.92 15.27 -7.89
N ALA A 37 -0.32 14.83 -8.99
CA ALA A 37 -0.50 15.42 -10.31
C ALA A 37 -1.97 15.35 -10.77
N ASP A 38 -2.63 14.21 -10.58
CA ASP A 38 -4.05 14.02 -10.90
C ASP A 38 -4.94 15.03 -10.15
N ILE A 39 -4.72 15.17 -8.83
CA ILE A 39 -5.45 16.11 -7.99
C ILE A 39 -5.22 17.57 -8.43
N ILE A 40 -3.98 17.92 -8.78
CA ILE A 40 -3.63 19.27 -9.26
C ILE A 40 -4.33 19.57 -10.58
N VAL A 41 -4.33 18.62 -11.52
CA VAL A 41 -4.99 18.79 -12.83
C VAL A 41 -6.50 18.99 -12.64
N VAL A 42 -7.14 18.15 -11.82
CA VAL A 42 -8.57 18.30 -11.50
C VAL A 42 -8.84 19.66 -10.86
N GLY A 43 -8.14 20.00 -9.79
CA GLY A 43 -8.42 21.22 -9.03
C GLY A 43 -8.18 22.51 -9.82
N ARG A 44 -7.17 22.50 -10.72
CA ARG A 44 -6.79 23.70 -11.45
C ARG A 44 -7.60 23.94 -12.73
N PHE A 45 -8.03 22.87 -13.40
CA PHE A 45 -8.63 22.97 -14.73
C PHE A 45 -10.11 22.58 -14.80
N THR A 46 -10.66 21.83 -13.80
CA THR A 46 -12.05 21.38 -13.85
C THR A 46 -12.95 22.01 -12.77
N GLY A 47 -12.36 22.78 -11.85
CA GLY A 47 -13.08 23.53 -10.84
C GLY A 47 -13.39 22.75 -9.53
N ASN A 48 -14.01 23.47 -8.57
CA ASN A 48 -14.18 22.99 -7.20
C ASN A 48 -15.13 21.80 -7.07
N GLN A 49 -16.18 21.72 -7.88
CA GLN A 49 -17.13 20.60 -7.85
C GLN A 49 -16.48 19.30 -8.31
N ALA A 50 -15.67 19.35 -9.36
CA ALA A 50 -14.93 18.21 -9.84
C ALA A 50 -13.89 17.72 -8.81
N LEU A 51 -13.18 18.65 -8.17
CA LEU A 51 -12.25 18.32 -7.10
C LEU A 51 -12.96 17.69 -5.90
N ALA A 52 -14.12 18.21 -5.51
CA ALA A 52 -14.96 17.64 -4.46
C ALA A 52 -15.47 16.23 -4.84
N ALA A 53 -15.83 16.00 -6.10
CA ALA A 53 -16.28 14.72 -6.61
C ALA A 53 -15.17 13.66 -6.53
N VAL A 54 -13.95 13.98 -6.99
CA VAL A 54 -12.80 13.06 -6.87
C VAL A 54 -12.43 12.82 -5.41
N GLY A 55 -12.44 13.86 -4.58
CA GLY A 55 -12.14 13.77 -3.15
C GLY A 55 -13.12 12.88 -2.38
N SER A 56 -14.43 13.03 -2.63
CA SER A 56 -15.47 12.23 -1.95
C SER A 56 -15.40 10.74 -2.29
N THR A 57 -14.98 10.39 -3.51
CA THR A 57 -14.85 8.99 -3.95
C THR A 57 -13.58 8.31 -3.44
N SER A 58 -12.53 9.08 -3.12
CA SER A 58 -11.19 8.54 -2.78
C SER A 58 -11.21 7.60 -1.57
N ALA A 59 -12.00 7.90 -0.54
CA ALA A 59 -12.10 7.07 0.65
C ALA A 59 -12.68 5.69 0.33
N LEU A 60 -13.74 5.64 -0.47
CA LEU A 60 -14.42 4.41 -0.87
C LEU A 60 -13.58 3.59 -1.83
N ILE A 61 -12.95 4.24 -2.80
CA ILE A 61 -12.01 3.60 -3.73
C ILE A 61 -10.85 2.97 -2.95
N ASN A 62 -10.21 3.72 -2.04
CA ASN A 62 -9.10 3.22 -1.24
C ASN A 62 -9.49 2.03 -0.36
N LEU A 63 -10.69 2.04 0.21
CA LEU A 63 -11.18 0.93 1.02
C LEU A 63 -11.29 -0.37 0.21
N LEU A 64 -11.89 -0.30 -0.97
CA LEU A 64 -12.07 -1.46 -1.85
C LEU A 64 -10.74 -1.90 -2.48
N VAL A 65 -9.92 -0.97 -2.93
CA VAL A 65 -8.60 -1.23 -3.52
C VAL A 65 -7.65 -1.88 -2.51
N ASN A 66 -7.60 -1.39 -1.26
CA ASN A 66 -6.74 -1.96 -0.23
C ASN A 66 -7.04 -3.43 0.07
N MET A 67 -8.29 -3.85 -0.03
CA MET A 67 -8.66 -5.26 0.13
C MET A 67 -7.94 -6.13 -0.91
N PHE A 68 -7.95 -5.73 -2.17
CA PHE A 68 -7.35 -6.50 -3.26
C PHE A 68 -5.82 -6.39 -3.32
N ILE A 69 -5.27 -5.23 -2.92
CA ILE A 69 -3.82 -5.11 -2.69
C ILE A 69 -3.40 -6.13 -1.62
N GLY A 70 -4.17 -6.28 -0.54
CA GLY A 70 -3.93 -7.30 0.47
C GLY A 70 -3.92 -8.72 -0.13
N ILE A 71 -4.87 -9.06 -1.00
CA ILE A 71 -4.91 -10.37 -1.64
C ILE A 71 -3.68 -10.59 -2.54
N SER A 72 -3.20 -9.56 -3.24
CA SER A 72 -1.96 -9.64 -4.04
C SER A 72 -0.71 -9.92 -3.18
N VAL A 73 -0.69 -9.46 -1.93
CA VAL A 73 0.35 -9.83 -0.95
C VAL A 73 0.31 -11.33 -0.66
N GLY A 74 -0.89 -11.92 -0.57
CA GLY A 74 -1.06 -13.37 -0.44
C GLY A 74 -0.46 -14.13 -1.63
N ALA A 75 -0.68 -13.64 -2.85
CA ALA A 75 -0.06 -14.22 -4.05
C ALA A 75 1.49 -14.16 -3.99
N ASN A 76 2.07 -13.02 -3.54
CA ASN A 76 3.52 -12.91 -3.35
C ASN A 76 4.06 -13.96 -2.37
N VAL A 77 3.37 -14.18 -1.24
CA VAL A 77 3.82 -15.14 -0.21
C VAL A 77 3.74 -16.58 -0.72
N VAL A 78 2.63 -16.97 -1.36
CA VAL A 78 2.45 -18.33 -1.89
C VAL A 78 3.47 -18.62 -2.98
N LEU A 79 3.63 -17.70 -3.94
CA LEU A 79 4.65 -17.81 -4.99
C LEU A 79 6.06 -17.85 -4.42
N GLY A 80 6.38 -16.95 -3.47
CA GLY A 80 7.69 -16.94 -2.83
C GLY A 80 8.03 -18.29 -2.17
N LYS A 81 7.06 -18.90 -1.50
CA LYS A 81 7.22 -20.25 -0.90
C LYS A 81 7.46 -21.34 -1.95
N SER A 82 6.66 -21.37 -3.02
CA SER A 82 6.80 -22.36 -4.09
C SER A 82 8.15 -22.24 -4.82
N ILE A 83 8.57 -21.00 -5.12
CA ILE A 83 9.87 -20.70 -5.75
C ILE A 83 11.02 -21.11 -4.81
N GLY A 84 10.92 -20.77 -3.52
CA GLY A 84 11.90 -21.16 -2.52
C GLY A 84 12.04 -22.68 -2.40
N ALA A 85 10.93 -23.41 -2.46
CA ALA A 85 10.88 -24.86 -2.45
C ALA A 85 11.36 -25.49 -3.76
N ARG A 86 11.57 -24.71 -4.82
CA ARG A 86 11.86 -25.17 -6.20
C ARG A 86 10.75 -26.07 -6.76
N ASP A 87 9.52 -25.81 -6.37
CA ASP A 87 8.34 -26.51 -6.84
C ASP A 87 7.81 -25.80 -8.09
N GLU A 88 8.27 -26.26 -9.25
CA GLU A 88 7.95 -25.65 -10.55
C GLU A 88 6.47 -25.79 -10.90
N GLU A 89 5.87 -26.94 -10.56
CA GLU A 89 4.46 -27.22 -10.85
C GLU A 89 3.54 -26.27 -10.07
N ASN A 90 3.73 -26.18 -8.75
CA ASN A 90 2.94 -25.26 -7.92
C ASN A 90 3.27 -23.79 -8.21
N THR A 91 4.48 -23.46 -8.62
CA THR A 91 4.82 -22.10 -9.07
C THR A 91 4.01 -21.72 -10.31
N SER A 92 3.97 -22.58 -11.33
CA SER A 92 3.18 -22.32 -12.55
C SER A 92 1.69 -22.21 -12.25
N LYS A 93 1.14 -23.16 -11.48
CA LYS A 93 -0.27 -23.12 -11.05
C LYS A 93 -0.60 -21.85 -10.26
N ALA A 94 0.33 -21.39 -9.39
CA ALA A 94 0.15 -20.18 -8.60
C ALA A 94 0.16 -18.91 -9.46
N VAL A 95 1.02 -18.81 -10.49
CA VAL A 95 1.02 -17.70 -11.44
C VAL A 95 -0.32 -17.58 -12.14
N HIS A 96 -0.82 -18.67 -12.71
CA HIS A 96 -2.10 -18.68 -13.44
C HIS A 96 -3.28 -18.40 -12.51
N THR A 97 -3.28 -18.96 -11.29
CA THR A 97 -4.31 -18.69 -10.27
C THR A 97 -4.29 -17.23 -9.82
N ALA A 98 -3.12 -16.63 -9.63
CA ALA A 98 -2.98 -15.22 -9.23
C ALA A 98 -3.56 -14.26 -10.28
N ILE A 99 -3.26 -14.50 -11.56
CA ILE A 99 -3.82 -13.69 -12.66
C ILE A 99 -5.31 -13.94 -12.82
N PHE A 100 -5.78 -15.20 -12.63
CA PHE A 100 -7.21 -15.50 -12.61
C PHE A 100 -7.95 -14.68 -11.54
N ILE A 101 -7.43 -14.68 -10.29
CA ILE A 101 -8.02 -13.90 -9.19
C ILE A 101 -8.01 -12.39 -9.53
N ALA A 102 -6.95 -11.88 -10.15
CA ALA A 102 -6.85 -10.49 -10.55
C ALA A 102 -7.93 -10.12 -11.58
N VAL A 103 -8.10 -10.91 -12.63
CA VAL A 103 -9.09 -10.64 -13.68
C VAL A 103 -10.51 -10.74 -13.12
N PHE A 104 -10.86 -11.85 -12.47
CA PHE A 104 -12.21 -12.06 -11.95
C PHE A 104 -12.54 -11.14 -10.78
N GLY A 105 -11.58 -10.87 -9.88
CA GLY A 105 -11.75 -9.88 -8.82
C GLY A 105 -11.94 -8.46 -9.39
N GLY A 106 -11.19 -8.11 -10.45
CA GLY A 106 -11.36 -6.86 -11.17
C GLY A 106 -12.75 -6.74 -11.81
N LEU A 107 -13.23 -7.81 -12.49
CA LEU A 107 -14.57 -7.84 -13.06
C LEU A 107 -15.66 -7.73 -12.00
N LEU A 108 -15.48 -8.35 -10.83
CA LEU A 108 -16.38 -8.17 -9.68
C LEU A 108 -16.43 -6.70 -9.26
N MET A 109 -15.29 -6.00 -9.25
CA MET A 109 -15.25 -4.56 -8.93
C MET A 109 -15.91 -3.71 -10.00
N VAL A 110 -15.81 -4.07 -11.28
CA VAL A 110 -16.60 -3.39 -12.35
C VAL A 110 -18.09 -3.50 -12.04
N PHE A 111 -18.57 -4.69 -11.69
CA PHE A 111 -19.97 -4.89 -11.30
C PHE A 111 -20.34 -4.03 -10.09
N VAL A 112 -19.53 -4.04 -9.03
CA VAL A 112 -19.76 -3.20 -7.84
C VAL A 112 -19.81 -1.73 -8.20
N GLY A 113 -18.83 -1.23 -8.96
CA GLY A 113 -18.77 0.17 -9.37
C GLY A 113 -19.94 0.60 -10.27
N PHE A 114 -20.37 -0.27 -11.16
CA PHE A 114 -21.47 0.05 -12.07
C PHE A 114 -22.83 0.13 -11.35
N PHE A 115 -23.15 -0.85 -10.50
CA PHE A 115 -24.46 -0.95 -9.86
C PHE A 115 -24.54 -0.24 -8.51
N PHE A 116 -23.45 -0.19 -7.74
CA PHE A 116 -23.47 0.29 -6.36
C PHE A 116 -22.78 1.65 -6.15
N ALA A 117 -22.17 2.28 -7.19
CA ALA A 117 -21.49 3.58 -7.03
C ALA A 117 -22.40 4.62 -6.36
N LYS A 118 -23.58 4.89 -6.92
CA LYS A 118 -24.49 5.92 -6.39
C LYS A 118 -25.04 5.56 -5.01
N PRO A 119 -25.58 4.33 -4.76
CA PRO A 119 -26.01 3.92 -3.41
C PRO A 119 -24.92 4.02 -2.33
N LEU A 120 -23.68 3.68 -2.66
CA LEU A 120 -22.57 3.80 -1.71
C LEU A 120 -22.22 5.26 -1.39
N LEU A 121 -22.28 6.14 -2.39
CA LEU A 121 -22.08 7.58 -2.20
C LEU A 121 -23.21 8.23 -1.40
N GLU A 122 -24.45 7.81 -1.62
CA GLU A 122 -25.60 8.22 -0.80
C GLU A 122 -25.45 7.79 0.66
N LEU A 123 -24.99 6.56 0.90
CA LEU A 123 -24.70 6.06 2.25
C LEU A 123 -23.60 6.88 2.96
N MET A 124 -22.67 7.45 2.18
CA MET A 124 -21.64 8.35 2.68
C MET A 124 -22.10 9.81 2.86
N ALA A 125 -23.39 10.09 2.62
CA ALA A 125 -23.97 11.44 2.66
C ALA A 125 -23.23 12.44 1.73
N THR A 126 -22.87 11.97 0.52
CA THR A 126 -22.26 12.84 -0.51
C THR A 126 -23.29 13.90 -0.93
N PRO A 127 -22.92 15.20 -0.98
CA PRO A 127 -23.85 16.27 -1.36
C PRO A 127 -24.46 16.09 -2.75
N GLU A 128 -25.74 16.50 -2.92
CA GLU A 128 -26.49 16.31 -4.15
C GLU A 128 -25.87 17.02 -5.37
N ASP A 129 -25.19 18.14 -5.16
CA ASP A 129 -24.53 18.94 -6.20
C ASP A 129 -23.27 18.27 -6.79
N VAL A 130 -22.69 17.27 -6.11
CA VAL A 130 -21.49 16.56 -6.55
C VAL A 130 -21.71 15.06 -6.79
N ILE A 131 -22.83 14.47 -6.32
CA ILE A 131 -23.04 13.02 -6.32
C ILE A 131 -23.05 12.42 -7.73
N ASP A 132 -23.57 13.12 -8.72
CA ASP A 132 -23.63 12.62 -10.09
C ASP A 132 -22.23 12.62 -10.73
N LEU A 133 -21.41 13.64 -10.49
CA LEU A 133 -20.01 13.68 -10.92
C LEU A 133 -19.18 12.62 -10.20
N SER A 134 -19.39 12.44 -8.89
CA SER A 134 -18.75 11.41 -8.08
C SER A 134 -19.10 10.01 -8.58
N SER A 135 -20.37 9.77 -8.87
CA SER A 135 -20.85 8.49 -9.40
C SER A 135 -20.27 8.19 -10.78
N LEU A 136 -20.20 9.20 -11.66
CA LEU A 136 -19.59 9.07 -12.97
C LEU A 136 -18.10 8.72 -12.86
N TYR A 137 -17.35 9.48 -12.07
CA TYR A 137 -15.92 9.23 -11.82
C TYR A 137 -15.69 7.82 -11.29
N MET A 138 -16.47 7.42 -10.27
CA MET A 138 -16.35 6.11 -9.64
C MET A 138 -16.67 4.97 -10.62
N ARG A 139 -17.74 5.08 -11.43
CA ARG A 139 -18.07 4.07 -12.43
C ARG A 139 -16.97 3.90 -13.46
N ILE A 140 -16.44 5.01 -13.97
CA ILE A 140 -15.32 4.97 -14.93
C ILE A 140 -14.10 4.35 -14.25
N TYR A 141 -13.71 4.81 -13.07
CA TYR A 141 -12.56 4.29 -12.33
C TYR A 141 -12.66 2.77 -12.12
N PHE A 142 -13.84 2.28 -11.68
CA PHE A 142 -14.05 0.84 -11.46
C PHE A 142 -14.03 0.02 -12.75
N ALA A 143 -14.38 0.60 -13.90
CA ALA A 143 -14.20 -0.06 -15.19
C ALA A 143 -12.73 -0.39 -15.49
N GLY A 144 -11.79 0.36 -14.91
CA GLY A 144 -10.35 0.10 -14.99
C GLY A 144 -9.80 -0.92 -13.99
N MET A 145 -10.61 -1.35 -12.99
CA MET A 145 -10.14 -2.24 -11.93
C MET A 145 -9.51 -3.56 -12.39
N PRO A 146 -9.97 -4.22 -13.45
CA PRO A 146 -9.27 -5.40 -13.97
C PRO A 146 -7.81 -5.13 -14.33
N PHE A 147 -7.52 -3.98 -14.94
CA PHE A 147 -6.16 -3.60 -15.31
C PHE A 147 -5.31 -3.30 -14.07
N PHE A 148 -5.86 -2.52 -13.13
CA PHE A 148 -5.21 -2.24 -11.85
C PHE A 148 -4.85 -3.52 -11.10
N MET A 149 -5.77 -4.47 -11.03
CA MET A 149 -5.54 -5.75 -10.35
C MET A 149 -4.50 -6.61 -11.05
N VAL A 150 -4.58 -6.72 -12.37
CA VAL A 150 -3.59 -7.48 -13.15
C VAL A 150 -2.18 -6.90 -12.95
N TYR A 151 -2.05 -5.57 -12.91
CA TYR A 151 -0.77 -4.93 -12.59
C TYR A 151 -0.28 -5.30 -11.18
N ASN A 152 -1.12 -5.17 -10.15
CA ASN A 152 -0.72 -5.43 -8.77
C ASN A 152 -0.35 -6.90 -8.52
N PHE A 153 -1.13 -7.83 -9.05
CA PHE A 153 -0.83 -9.27 -8.94
C PHE A 153 0.40 -9.65 -9.76
N GLY A 154 0.54 -9.13 -10.98
CA GLY A 154 1.73 -9.33 -11.79
C GLY A 154 2.99 -8.75 -11.15
N ALA A 155 2.91 -7.56 -10.54
CA ALA A 155 4.00 -7.00 -9.75
C ALA A 155 4.31 -7.86 -8.51
N ALA A 156 3.31 -8.47 -7.86
CA ALA A 156 3.51 -9.41 -6.76
C ALA A 156 4.23 -10.68 -7.23
N ILE A 157 3.89 -11.20 -8.42
CA ILE A 157 4.60 -12.33 -9.06
C ILE A 157 6.07 -11.95 -9.30
N LEU A 158 6.34 -10.80 -9.91
CA LEU A 158 7.72 -10.35 -10.17
C LEU A 158 8.50 -10.11 -8.87
N ARG A 159 7.88 -9.54 -7.85
CA ARG A 159 8.50 -9.39 -6.51
C ARG A 159 8.87 -10.73 -5.90
N SER A 160 8.03 -11.76 -6.06
CA SER A 160 8.30 -13.09 -5.49
C SER A 160 9.55 -13.77 -6.05
N ILE A 161 10.00 -13.38 -7.25
CA ILE A 161 11.24 -13.86 -7.89
C ILE A 161 12.44 -12.92 -7.71
N GLY A 162 12.27 -11.84 -6.96
CA GLY A 162 13.35 -10.87 -6.73
C GLY A 162 13.43 -9.74 -7.74
N ASP A 163 12.43 -9.57 -8.61
CA ASP A 163 12.41 -8.50 -9.60
C ASP A 163 11.50 -7.35 -9.18
N THR A 164 12.09 -6.28 -8.72
CA THR A 164 11.40 -5.03 -8.37
C THR A 164 11.62 -3.93 -9.40
N LYS A 165 12.57 -4.11 -10.33
CA LYS A 165 12.91 -3.09 -11.33
C LYS A 165 11.91 -3.01 -12.46
N ARG A 166 11.46 -4.16 -12.99
CA ARG A 166 10.48 -4.16 -14.09
C ARG A 166 9.16 -3.51 -13.68
N PRO A 167 8.53 -3.84 -12.53
CA PRO A 167 7.35 -3.12 -12.06
C PRO A 167 7.55 -1.61 -11.95
N LEU A 168 8.73 -1.15 -11.48
CA LEU A 168 9.07 0.27 -11.43
C LEU A 168 9.08 0.90 -12.84
N TYR A 169 9.70 0.26 -13.83
CA TYR A 169 9.73 0.79 -15.19
C TYR A 169 8.34 0.84 -15.82
N PHE A 170 7.50 -0.18 -15.59
CA PHE A 170 6.14 -0.20 -16.09
C PHE A 170 5.29 0.91 -15.45
N LEU A 171 5.44 1.12 -14.14
CA LEU A 171 4.79 2.22 -13.42
C LEU A 171 5.27 3.59 -13.93
N LEU A 172 6.56 3.76 -14.19
CA LEU A 172 7.10 5.02 -14.70
C LEU A 172 6.52 5.36 -16.08
N ILE A 173 6.50 4.39 -17.00
CA ILE A 173 5.94 4.57 -18.35
C ILE A 173 4.45 4.91 -18.24
N SER A 174 3.68 4.11 -17.50
CA SER A 174 2.24 4.33 -17.36
C SER A 174 1.92 5.64 -16.66
N GLY A 175 2.70 6.04 -15.66
CA GLY A 175 2.50 7.30 -14.94
C GLY A 175 2.78 8.54 -15.81
N ILE A 176 3.83 8.52 -16.63
CA ILE A 176 4.07 9.60 -17.61
C ILE A 176 2.90 9.70 -18.59
N ILE A 177 2.43 8.56 -19.10
CA ILE A 177 1.28 8.50 -20.01
C ILE A 177 0.01 9.00 -19.32
N ASN A 178 -0.20 8.64 -18.06
CA ASN A 178 -1.32 9.13 -17.24
C ASN A 178 -1.34 10.66 -17.19
N VAL A 179 -0.22 11.29 -16.83
CA VAL A 179 -0.13 12.77 -16.76
C VAL A 179 -0.40 13.41 -18.13
N LEU A 180 0.17 12.86 -19.21
CA LEU A 180 -0.05 13.38 -20.56
C LEU A 180 -1.51 13.27 -20.98
N PHE A 181 -2.17 12.14 -20.74
CA PHE A 181 -3.59 11.97 -21.06
C PHE A 181 -4.50 12.79 -20.15
N ASN A 182 -4.16 12.97 -18.87
CA ASN A 182 -4.88 13.88 -17.99
C ASN A 182 -4.91 15.30 -18.55
N LEU A 183 -3.74 15.82 -18.94
CA LEU A 183 -3.67 17.16 -19.54
C LEU A 183 -4.44 17.22 -20.88
N CYS A 184 -4.33 16.20 -21.71
CA CYS A 184 -5.01 16.13 -22.99
C CYS A 184 -6.54 16.07 -22.83
N PHE A 185 -7.06 15.14 -22.01
CA PHE A 185 -8.49 14.95 -21.86
C PHE A 185 -9.17 16.09 -21.09
N VAL A 186 -8.47 16.67 -20.10
CA VAL A 186 -9.03 17.75 -19.29
C VAL A 186 -8.91 19.10 -20.00
N ILE A 187 -7.75 19.42 -20.59
CA ILE A 187 -7.52 20.75 -21.16
C ILE A 187 -7.96 20.84 -22.62
N VAL A 188 -7.65 19.81 -23.45
CA VAL A 188 -7.93 19.87 -24.89
C VAL A 188 -9.35 19.41 -25.20
N PHE A 189 -9.81 18.33 -24.54
CA PHE A 189 -11.13 17.74 -24.79
C PHE A 189 -12.21 18.19 -23.80
N ASP A 190 -11.86 18.95 -22.76
CA ASP A 190 -12.77 19.47 -21.72
C ASP A 190 -13.66 18.39 -21.08
N MET A 191 -13.09 17.18 -20.85
CA MET A 191 -13.83 16.02 -20.35
C MET A 191 -14.02 16.03 -18.83
N GLY A 192 -13.49 17.01 -18.11
CA GLY A 192 -13.64 17.13 -16.65
C GLY A 192 -13.17 15.89 -15.89
N VAL A 193 -13.97 15.45 -14.90
CA VAL A 193 -13.65 14.26 -14.06
C VAL A 193 -13.61 12.96 -14.87
N ALA A 194 -14.38 12.86 -15.95
CA ALA A 194 -14.37 11.69 -16.82
C ALA A 194 -13.04 11.54 -17.55
N GLY A 195 -12.42 12.67 -17.95
CA GLY A 195 -11.11 12.69 -18.59
C GLY A 195 -10.02 12.14 -17.68
N VAL A 196 -10.00 12.53 -16.41
CA VAL A 196 -9.04 12.03 -15.41
C VAL A 196 -9.21 10.54 -15.16
N ALA A 197 -10.45 10.08 -14.98
CA ALA A 197 -10.72 8.66 -14.79
C ALA A 197 -10.31 7.82 -16.01
N LEU A 198 -10.57 8.29 -17.24
CA LEU A 198 -10.15 7.63 -18.47
C LEU A 198 -8.63 7.59 -18.63
N ALA A 199 -7.92 8.68 -18.33
CA ALA A 199 -6.46 8.71 -18.34
C ALA A 199 -5.88 7.66 -17.38
N THR A 200 -6.46 7.51 -16.20
CA THR A 200 -6.09 6.49 -15.22
C THR A 200 -6.32 5.08 -15.78
N ILE A 201 -7.47 4.78 -16.35
CA ILE A 201 -7.76 3.46 -16.96
C ILE A 201 -6.78 3.13 -18.08
N ILE A 202 -6.49 4.07 -18.98
CA ILE A 202 -5.58 3.83 -20.09
C ILE A 202 -4.16 3.55 -19.57
N SER A 203 -3.70 4.33 -18.60
CA SER A 203 -2.38 4.13 -18.02
C SER A 203 -2.27 2.79 -17.26
N GLU A 204 -3.28 2.40 -16.52
CA GLU A 204 -3.36 1.09 -15.87
C GLU A 204 -3.46 -0.06 -16.89
N GLY A 205 -4.18 0.15 -17.99
CA GLY A 205 -4.22 -0.78 -19.12
C GLY A 205 -2.83 -1.02 -19.73
N ILE A 206 -2.05 0.04 -19.90
CA ILE A 206 -0.68 -0.05 -20.41
C ILE A 206 0.23 -0.79 -19.43
N SER A 207 0.19 -0.45 -18.13
CA SER A 207 1.01 -1.13 -17.13
C SER A 207 0.65 -2.61 -17.00
N SER A 208 -0.64 -2.95 -17.06
CA SER A 208 -1.11 -4.34 -17.04
C SER A 208 -0.69 -5.13 -18.29
N ALA A 209 -0.77 -4.49 -19.46
CA ALA A 209 -0.31 -5.11 -20.71
C ALA A 209 1.21 -5.37 -20.68
N LEU A 210 2.00 -4.40 -20.21
CA LEU A 210 3.46 -4.56 -20.07
C LEU A 210 3.83 -5.70 -19.12
N ILE A 211 3.08 -5.84 -18.00
CA ILE A 211 3.34 -6.93 -17.04
C ILE A 211 2.96 -8.29 -17.61
N LEU A 212 1.82 -8.41 -18.30
CA LEU A 212 1.40 -9.65 -18.95
C LEU A 212 2.37 -10.05 -20.07
N LEU A 213 2.80 -9.09 -20.90
CA LEU A 213 3.83 -9.31 -21.91
C LEU A 213 5.15 -9.77 -21.28
N CYS A 214 5.54 -9.18 -20.15
CA CYS A 214 6.71 -9.61 -19.40
C CYS A 214 6.57 -11.06 -18.95
N LEU A 215 5.45 -11.46 -18.32
CA LEU A 215 5.20 -12.82 -17.85
C LEU A 215 5.14 -13.83 -19.02
N LYS A 216 4.54 -13.43 -20.15
CA LYS A 216 4.49 -14.25 -21.37
C LYS A 216 5.89 -14.55 -21.94
N HIS A 217 6.85 -13.64 -21.80
CA HIS A 217 8.22 -13.81 -22.29
C HIS A 217 9.18 -14.36 -21.22
N MET A 218 8.68 -14.79 -20.07
CA MET A 218 9.48 -15.45 -19.06
C MET A 218 9.63 -16.94 -19.39
N ASP A 219 10.78 -17.50 -19.01
CA ASP A 219 11.06 -18.92 -19.20
C ASP A 219 10.62 -19.71 -17.96
N GLY A 220 10.33 -21.01 -18.15
CA GLY A 220 10.06 -21.96 -17.07
C GLY A 220 8.70 -21.72 -16.37
N PRO A 221 8.60 -22.00 -15.05
CA PRO A 221 7.33 -22.04 -14.33
C PRO A 221 6.62 -20.69 -14.18
N LEU A 222 7.28 -19.60 -14.54
CA LEU A 222 6.72 -18.25 -14.51
C LEU A 222 6.09 -17.81 -15.82
N HIS A 223 6.24 -18.64 -16.86
CA HIS A 223 5.62 -18.40 -18.15
C HIS A 223 4.10 -18.37 -18.02
N PHE A 224 3.48 -17.31 -18.53
CA PHE A 224 2.04 -17.14 -18.50
C PHE A 224 1.45 -17.21 -19.89
N GLU A 225 0.51 -18.11 -20.10
CA GLU A 225 -0.34 -18.16 -21.30
C GLU A 225 -1.83 -18.11 -20.92
N LEU A 226 -2.58 -17.29 -21.64
CA LEU A 226 -4.02 -17.14 -21.40
C LEU A 226 -4.81 -18.45 -21.53
N LYS A 227 -4.38 -19.33 -22.45
CA LYS A 227 -5.03 -20.64 -22.67
C LYS A 227 -4.88 -21.59 -21.48
N ASP A 228 -3.82 -21.41 -20.68
CA ASP A 228 -3.51 -22.23 -19.51
C ASP A 228 -4.01 -21.59 -18.20
N MET A 229 -4.69 -20.45 -18.30
CA MET A 229 -5.28 -19.78 -17.15
C MET A 229 -6.35 -20.66 -16.51
N ARG A 230 -6.05 -21.18 -15.31
CA ARG A 230 -6.94 -22.05 -14.55
C ARG A 230 -6.99 -21.63 -13.09
N PHE A 231 -8.13 -21.86 -12.47
CA PHE A 231 -8.33 -21.65 -11.05
C PHE A 231 -7.98 -22.91 -10.27
N HIS A 232 -6.90 -22.85 -9.48
CA HIS A 232 -6.52 -23.93 -8.57
C HIS A 232 -6.97 -23.57 -7.16
N LYS A 233 -8.05 -24.22 -6.69
CA LYS A 233 -8.74 -23.93 -5.44
C LYS A 233 -7.79 -23.91 -4.23
N GLU A 234 -6.90 -24.87 -4.10
CA GLU A 234 -5.98 -24.99 -2.97
C GLU A 234 -5.02 -23.79 -2.89
N LEU A 235 -4.43 -23.39 -4.02
CA LEU A 235 -3.53 -22.25 -4.09
C LEU A 235 -4.29 -20.93 -3.89
N ALA A 236 -5.50 -20.82 -4.45
CA ALA A 236 -6.36 -19.66 -4.24
C ALA A 236 -6.72 -19.50 -2.76
N LEU A 237 -7.09 -20.58 -2.07
CA LEU A 237 -7.36 -20.55 -0.63
C LEU A 237 -6.12 -20.13 0.18
N GLN A 238 -4.93 -20.65 -0.16
CA GLN A 238 -3.68 -20.22 0.48
C GLN A 238 -3.39 -18.73 0.26
N MET A 239 -3.62 -18.21 -0.95
CA MET A 239 -3.48 -16.78 -1.26
C MET A 239 -4.48 -15.93 -0.45
N LEU A 240 -5.72 -16.40 -0.32
CA LEU A 240 -6.75 -15.72 0.46
C LEU A 240 -6.49 -15.81 1.96
N GLU A 241 -5.99 -16.93 2.47
CA GLU A 241 -5.63 -17.10 3.89
C GLU A 241 -4.58 -16.08 4.35
N VAL A 242 -3.65 -15.72 3.48
CA VAL A 242 -2.63 -14.71 3.77
C VAL A 242 -3.14 -13.31 3.39
N GLY A 243 -3.77 -13.18 2.25
CA GLY A 243 -4.10 -11.91 1.63
C GLY A 243 -5.36 -11.25 2.19
N LEU A 244 -6.42 -12.02 2.47
CA LEU A 244 -7.66 -11.46 3.01
C LEU A 244 -7.46 -10.79 4.37
N PRO A 245 -6.74 -11.39 5.35
CA PRO A 245 -6.42 -10.69 6.60
C PRO A 245 -5.59 -9.42 6.35
N ALA A 246 -4.71 -9.41 5.36
CA ALA A 246 -3.92 -8.22 5.00
C ALA A 246 -4.82 -7.08 4.47
N GLY A 247 -5.77 -7.40 3.61
CA GLY A 247 -6.73 -6.45 3.07
C GLY A 247 -7.68 -5.91 4.15
N LEU A 248 -8.24 -6.80 4.98
CA LEU A 248 -9.11 -6.42 6.10
C LEU A 248 -8.39 -5.50 7.10
N GLN A 249 -7.12 -5.76 7.38
CA GLN A 249 -6.31 -4.87 8.21
C GLN A 249 -6.23 -3.46 7.60
N GLY A 250 -6.00 -3.34 6.30
CA GLY A 250 -5.97 -2.06 5.60
C GLY A 250 -7.30 -1.29 5.68
N ILE A 251 -8.42 -2.01 5.53
CA ILE A 251 -9.77 -1.44 5.68
C ILE A 251 -9.98 -0.88 7.09
N ILE A 252 -9.69 -1.67 8.13
CA ILE A 252 -9.91 -1.27 9.51
C ILE A 252 -8.97 -0.12 9.90
N PHE A 253 -7.74 -0.10 9.40
CA PHE A 253 -6.82 1.04 9.57
C PHE A 253 -7.39 2.32 8.95
N SER A 254 -7.99 2.23 7.77
CA SER A 254 -8.65 3.36 7.12
C SER A 254 -9.81 3.91 7.95
N ILE A 255 -10.66 3.03 8.51
CA ILE A 255 -11.75 3.42 9.41
C ILE A 255 -11.20 4.07 10.69
N SER A 256 -10.16 3.52 11.31
CA SER A 256 -9.51 4.11 12.47
C SER A 256 -8.96 5.51 12.19
N ASN A 257 -8.36 5.71 11.01
CA ASN A 257 -7.86 7.02 10.59
C ASN A 257 -8.99 8.06 10.40
N VAL A 258 -10.18 7.64 9.96
CA VAL A 258 -11.36 8.53 9.87
C VAL A 258 -11.77 9.02 11.26
N LEU A 259 -11.77 8.16 12.28
CA LEU A 259 -12.07 8.55 13.66
C LEU A 259 -11.06 9.57 14.21
N ILE A 260 -9.76 9.36 13.91
CA ILE A 260 -8.71 10.30 14.29
C ILE A 260 -8.90 11.63 13.57
N GLN A 261 -9.20 11.61 12.27
CA GLN A 261 -9.46 12.82 11.50
C GLN A 261 -10.65 13.60 12.04
N SER A 262 -11.72 12.92 12.46
CA SER A 262 -12.86 13.53 13.13
C SER A 262 -12.43 14.28 14.42
N SER A 263 -11.52 13.67 15.19
CA SER A 263 -10.95 14.33 16.39
C SER A 263 -10.11 15.55 16.05
N ILE A 264 -9.35 15.52 14.95
CA ILE A 264 -8.57 16.67 14.46
C ILE A 264 -9.50 17.81 14.02
N ASN A 265 -10.62 17.47 13.38
CA ASN A 265 -11.60 18.45 12.89
C ASN A 265 -12.20 19.28 14.03
N SER A 266 -12.23 18.76 15.26
CA SER A 266 -12.71 19.51 16.45
C SER A 266 -11.85 20.72 16.83
N PHE A 267 -10.61 20.81 16.33
CA PHE A 267 -9.69 21.93 16.57
C PHE A 267 -9.81 23.09 15.56
N GLY A 268 -10.65 22.92 14.52
CA GLY A 268 -10.89 23.93 13.51
C GLY A 268 -9.99 23.84 12.27
N SER A 269 -10.30 24.69 11.30
CA SER A 269 -9.75 24.60 9.92
C SER A 269 -8.23 24.78 9.83
N LEU A 270 -7.64 25.63 10.66
CA LEU A 270 -6.19 25.86 10.64
C LEU A 270 -5.40 24.62 11.07
N VAL A 271 -5.87 23.93 12.13
CA VAL A 271 -5.26 22.67 12.60
C VAL A 271 -5.47 21.57 11.56
N MET A 272 -6.67 21.50 10.96
CA MET A 272 -6.94 20.55 9.87
C MET A 272 -5.99 20.74 8.69
N ALA A 273 -5.79 21.97 8.25
CA ALA A 273 -4.90 22.29 7.12
C ALA A 273 -3.44 21.89 7.43
N GLY A 274 -2.92 22.27 8.61
CA GLY A 274 -1.58 21.90 9.04
C GLY A 274 -1.40 20.39 9.20
N ASN A 275 -2.40 19.72 9.76
CA ASN A 275 -2.41 18.25 9.87
C ASN A 275 -2.38 17.55 8.51
N THR A 276 -3.18 18.04 7.55
CA THR A 276 -3.22 17.46 6.20
C THR A 276 -1.90 17.65 5.46
N ALA A 277 -1.32 18.86 5.51
CA ALA A 277 -0.02 19.12 4.91
C ALA A 277 1.08 18.23 5.51
N ALA A 278 1.14 18.11 6.83
CA ALA A 278 2.09 17.23 7.50
C ALA A 278 1.88 15.75 7.14
N SER A 279 0.63 15.28 7.07
CA SER A 279 0.30 13.90 6.68
C SER A 279 0.77 13.57 5.26
N ASN A 280 0.70 14.52 4.33
CA ASN A 280 1.20 14.32 2.97
C ASN A 280 2.73 14.13 2.97
N ILE A 281 3.46 14.90 3.78
CA ILE A 281 4.92 14.73 3.95
C ILE A 281 5.23 13.36 4.57
N GLU A 282 4.51 13.00 5.64
CA GLU A 282 4.63 11.69 6.30
C GLU A 282 4.35 10.53 5.35
N GLY A 283 3.49 10.72 4.34
CA GLY A 283 3.19 9.72 3.31
C GLY A 283 4.43 9.24 2.55
N PHE A 284 5.38 10.12 2.23
CA PHE A 284 6.65 9.74 1.58
C PHE A 284 7.54 8.93 2.53
N VAL A 285 7.58 9.30 3.81
CA VAL A 285 8.34 8.55 4.83
C VAL A 285 7.74 7.15 5.00
N TYR A 286 6.42 7.07 5.16
CA TYR A 286 5.70 5.78 5.30
C TYR A 286 5.91 4.87 4.10
N THR A 287 5.74 5.38 2.89
CA THR A 287 5.91 4.61 1.65
C THR A 287 7.32 4.04 1.52
N SER A 288 8.33 4.80 1.94
CA SER A 288 9.71 4.34 1.96
C SER A 288 9.93 3.20 2.96
N MET A 289 9.33 3.26 4.14
CA MET A 289 9.39 2.19 5.14
C MET A 289 8.56 0.96 4.70
N ASN A 290 7.42 1.17 4.05
CA ASN A 290 6.58 0.10 3.50
C ASN A 290 7.32 -0.73 2.44
N ALA A 291 8.24 -0.13 1.68
CA ALA A 291 9.12 -0.87 0.78
C ALA A 291 10.00 -1.89 1.53
N VAL A 292 10.47 -1.57 2.73
CA VAL A 292 11.23 -2.51 3.57
C VAL A 292 10.33 -3.61 4.14
N TYR A 293 9.10 -3.30 4.51
CA TYR A 293 8.07 -4.31 4.84
C TYR A 293 7.89 -5.32 3.69
N GLN A 294 7.68 -4.83 2.46
CA GLN A 294 7.53 -5.67 1.27
C GLN A 294 8.78 -6.54 1.01
N THR A 295 9.96 -5.97 1.27
CA THR A 295 11.25 -6.66 1.18
C THR A 295 11.35 -7.78 2.21
N SER A 296 11.05 -7.50 3.48
CA SER A 296 11.02 -8.48 4.57
C SER A 296 10.07 -9.64 4.25
N LEU A 297 8.86 -9.33 3.77
CA LEU A 297 7.86 -10.32 3.37
C LEU A 297 8.36 -11.24 2.24
N SER A 298 8.88 -10.67 1.15
CA SER A 298 9.30 -11.44 -0.04
C SER A 298 10.52 -12.32 0.26
N PHE A 299 11.54 -11.78 0.95
CA PHE A 299 12.72 -12.55 1.33
C PHE A 299 12.39 -13.64 2.34
N THR A 300 11.52 -13.36 3.32
CA THR A 300 11.10 -14.34 4.31
C THR A 300 10.31 -15.48 3.67
N SER A 301 9.34 -15.19 2.78
CA SER A 301 8.51 -16.20 2.15
C SER A 301 9.35 -17.18 1.29
N GLN A 302 10.29 -16.66 0.52
CA GLN A 302 11.16 -17.47 -0.31
C GLN A 302 12.14 -18.33 0.51
N ASN A 303 12.75 -17.76 1.56
CA ASN A 303 13.64 -18.50 2.46
C ASN A 303 12.89 -19.52 3.32
N PHE A 304 11.62 -19.25 3.66
CA PHE A 304 10.75 -20.21 4.33
C PHE A 304 10.45 -21.43 3.44
N GLY A 305 10.08 -21.20 2.18
CA GLY A 305 9.91 -22.28 1.20
C GLY A 305 11.18 -23.09 0.97
N ALA A 306 12.34 -22.42 0.94
CA ALA A 306 13.65 -23.08 0.82
C ALA A 306 14.12 -23.77 2.11
N LYS A 307 13.33 -23.79 3.19
CA LYS A 307 13.67 -24.34 4.52
C LYS A 307 14.93 -23.71 5.14
N LYS A 308 15.31 -22.49 4.71
CA LYS A 308 16.49 -21.76 5.21
C LYS A 308 16.13 -20.90 6.44
N TYR A 309 15.60 -21.54 7.48
CA TYR A 309 15.03 -20.86 8.64
C TYR A 309 16.00 -19.96 9.40
N ASN A 310 17.27 -20.35 9.52
CA ASN A 310 18.29 -19.51 10.17
C ASN A 310 18.57 -18.20 9.40
N ARG A 311 18.32 -18.22 8.09
CA ARG A 311 18.49 -17.04 7.25
C ARG A 311 17.35 -16.03 7.45
N ILE A 312 16.14 -16.48 7.82
CA ILE A 312 14.99 -15.62 8.13
C ILE A 312 15.31 -14.68 9.30
N ASP A 313 15.98 -15.16 10.35
CA ASP A 313 16.34 -14.34 11.51
C ASP A 313 17.31 -13.21 11.11
N LYS A 314 18.28 -13.52 10.23
CA LYS A 314 19.23 -12.53 9.70
C LYS A 314 18.55 -11.52 8.77
N ILE A 315 17.66 -12.00 7.89
CA ILE A 315 16.87 -11.13 7.01
C ILE A 315 16.06 -10.14 7.83
N LEU A 316 15.35 -10.61 8.86
CA LEU A 316 14.58 -9.73 9.73
C LEU A 316 15.48 -8.70 10.41
N LEU A 317 16.59 -9.12 11.02
CA LEU A 317 17.52 -8.21 11.71
C LEU A 317 18.05 -7.12 10.77
N GLU A 318 18.48 -7.50 9.57
CA GLU A 318 19.00 -6.56 8.59
C GLU A 318 17.91 -5.62 8.03
N CYS A 319 16.67 -6.13 7.82
CA CYS A 319 15.53 -5.29 7.47
C CYS A 319 15.18 -4.30 8.59
N LEU A 320 15.27 -4.72 9.88
CA LEU A 320 15.04 -3.83 11.02
C LEU A 320 16.09 -2.70 11.06
N VAL A 321 17.36 -3.01 10.76
CA VAL A 321 18.41 -1.98 10.65
C VAL A 321 18.11 -1.02 9.50
N ILE A 322 17.80 -1.54 8.32
CA ILE A 322 17.50 -0.70 7.14
C ILE A 322 16.29 0.21 7.40
N VAL A 323 15.18 -0.33 7.92
CA VAL A 323 13.97 0.47 8.17
C VAL A 323 14.19 1.50 9.27
N SER A 324 15.00 1.18 10.28
CA SER A 324 15.36 2.14 11.33
C SER A 324 16.15 3.32 10.75
N ILE A 325 17.15 3.05 9.89
CA ILE A 325 17.92 4.10 9.22
C ILE A 325 17.00 4.93 8.32
N VAL A 326 16.19 4.29 7.47
CA VAL A 326 15.27 4.98 6.55
C VAL A 326 14.26 5.82 7.34
N GLY A 327 13.63 5.24 8.37
CA GLY A 327 12.63 5.93 9.18
C GLY A 327 13.22 7.10 10.00
N LEU A 328 14.42 6.92 10.56
CA LEU A 328 15.10 7.99 11.29
C LEU A 328 15.56 9.10 10.35
N VAL A 329 16.24 8.78 9.26
CA VAL A 329 16.77 9.80 8.34
C VAL A 329 15.64 10.59 7.69
N LEU A 330 14.64 9.91 7.15
CA LEU A 330 13.51 10.59 6.49
C LEU A 330 12.58 11.25 7.50
N GLY A 331 12.30 10.62 8.65
CA GLY A 331 11.44 11.17 9.68
C GLY A 331 12.03 12.42 10.35
N GLN A 332 13.31 12.36 10.74
CA GLN A 332 14.01 13.54 11.27
C GLN A 332 14.20 14.61 10.19
N GLY A 333 14.49 14.21 8.96
CA GLY A 333 14.58 15.12 7.81
C GLY A 333 13.27 15.86 7.57
N ALA A 334 12.12 15.15 7.60
CA ALA A 334 10.80 15.76 7.46
C ALA A 334 10.50 16.78 8.57
N TYR A 335 10.94 16.54 9.80
CA TYR A 335 10.82 17.50 10.89
C TYR A 335 11.80 18.68 10.75
N PHE A 336 13.08 18.42 10.46
CA PHE A 336 14.13 19.45 10.35
C PHE A 336 13.86 20.44 9.22
N PHE A 337 13.41 19.92 8.07
CA PHE A 337 13.01 20.73 6.92
C PHE A 337 11.50 21.00 6.91
N GLY A 338 10.81 20.80 8.03
CA GLY A 338 9.35 20.87 8.14
C GLY A 338 8.80 22.22 7.72
N GLN A 339 9.45 23.33 8.10
CA GLN A 339 9.02 24.67 7.70
C GLN A 339 9.05 24.86 6.18
N GLN A 340 10.13 24.46 5.52
CA GLN A 340 10.28 24.57 4.06
C GLN A 340 9.31 23.65 3.32
N LEU A 341 9.15 22.41 3.81
CA LEU A 341 8.24 21.45 3.21
C LEU A 341 6.77 21.86 3.36
N LEU A 342 6.38 22.35 4.53
CA LEU A 342 5.01 22.81 4.79
C LEU A 342 4.68 24.11 4.05
N SER A 343 5.66 25.00 3.83
CA SER A 343 5.48 26.21 3.05
C SER A 343 5.11 25.96 1.58
N ILE A 344 5.37 24.75 1.05
CA ILE A 344 4.89 24.34 -0.27
C ILE A 344 3.34 24.21 -0.29
N TYR A 345 2.75 23.86 0.85
CA TYR A 345 1.31 23.63 1.00
C TYR A 345 0.53 24.85 1.47
N SER A 346 1.15 25.70 2.29
CA SER A 346 0.49 26.90 2.85
C SER A 346 1.48 28.02 3.10
N SER A 347 1.04 29.28 2.90
CA SER A 347 1.75 30.49 3.28
C SER A 347 1.34 31.05 4.65
N ASP A 348 0.30 30.50 5.30
CA ASP A 348 -0.13 30.91 6.65
C ASP A 348 0.80 30.27 7.69
N GLU A 349 1.55 31.09 8.41
CA GLU A 349 2.49 30.64 9.45
C GLU A 349 1.81 29.80 10.55
N ARG A 350 0.54 30.07 10.88
CA ARG A 350 -0.21 29.29 11.89
C ARG A 350 -0.46 27.87 11.39
N VAL A 351 -0.81 27.70 10.10
CA VAL A 351 -0.97 26.38 9.47
C VAL A 351 0.35 25.62 9.48
N ILE A 352 1.45 26.30 9.12
CA ILE A 352 2.80 25.72 9.14
C ILE A 352 3.16 25.28 10.57
N GLN A 353 2.90 26.11 11.59
CA GLN A 353 3.20 25.79 12.99
C GLN A 353 2.42 24.54 13.47
N PHE A 354 1.14 24.41 13.12
CA PHE A 354 0.36 23.22 13.44
C PHE A 354 0.91 21.97 12.73
N GLY A 355 1.35 22.10 11.49
CA GLY A 355 2.04 21.03 10.75
C GLY A 355 3.35 20.61 11.43
N ILE A 356 4.19 21.56 11.85
CA ILE A 356 5.44 21.32 12.59
C ILE A 356 5.17 20.57 13.90
N ASN A 357 4.15 20.97 14.66
CA ASN A 357 3.77 20.31 15.91
C ASN A 357 3.42 18.83 15.69
N ARG A 358 2.76 18.50 14.59
CA ARG A 358 2.49 17.11 14.20
C ARG A 358 3.77 16.36 13.82
N LEU A 359 4.59 16.93 12.94
CA LEU A 359 5.86 16.34 12.51
C LEU A 359 6.81 16.10 13.70
N ALA A 360 6.83 17.01 14.69
CA ALA A 360 7.66 16.89 15.89
C ALA A 360 7.33 15.63 16.72
N VAL A 361 6.08 15.17 16.73
CA VAL A 361 5.67 14.00 17.51
C VAL A 361 5.65 12.73 16.66
N ILE A 362 5.01 12.79 15.48
CA ILE A 362 4.77 11.61 14.66
C ILE A 362 5.99 11.28 13.81
N SER A 363 6.51 12.25 13.06
CA SER A 363 7.58 12.03 12.09
C SER A 363 8.90 11.63 12.74
N THR A 364 9.23 12.25 13.89
CA THR A 364 10.45 11.94 14.65
C THR A 364 10.48 10.52 15.21
N MET A 365 9.31 9.95 15.52
CA MET A 365 9.14 8.59 16.05
C MET A 365 8.68 7.57 15.00
N TYR A 366 8.61 7.98 13.72
CA TYR A 366 8.01 7.14 12.66
C TYR A 366 8.80 5.86 12.38
N CYS A 367 10.09 5.82 12.71
CA CYS A 367 10.89 4.59 12.64
C CYS A 367 10.26 3.43 13.44
N LEU A 368 9.55 3.71 14.55
CA LEU A 368 8.85 2.68 15.34
C LEU A 368 7.74 2.01 14.53
N CYS A 369 7.00 2.79 13.73
CA CYS A 369 6.01 2.25 12.80
C CYS A 369 6.67 1.34 11.74
N GLY A 370 7.78 1.78 11.15
CA GLY A 370 8.51 0.99 10.17
C GLY A 370 9.06 -0.32 10.73
N ILE A 371 9.58 -0.31 11.96
CA ILE A 371 10.06 -1.51 12.66
C ILE A 371 8.90 -2.46 12.91
N MET A 372 7.76 -1.95 13.40
CA MET A 372 6.54 -2.72 13.61
C MET A 372 6.08 -3.39 12.30
N ASP A 373 5.97 -2.66 11.20
CA ASP A 373 5.54 -3.18 9.90
C ASP A 373 6.53 -4.20 9.33
N THR A 374 7.82 -4.02 9.55
CA THR A 374 8.85 -4.97 9.12
C THR A 374 8.71 -6.33 9.80
N LEU A 375 8.37 -6.35 11.10
CA LEU A 375 8.02 -7.57 11.84
C LEU A 375 6.76 -8.23 11.26
N VAL A 376 5.73 -7.42 10.95
CA VAL A 376 4.51 -7.88 10.26
C VAL A 376 4.87 -8.57 8.94
N GLY A 377 5.75 -7.98 8.15
CA GLY A 377 6.21 -8.54 6.87
C GLY A 377 6.83 -9.93 7.03
N SER A 378 7.69 -10.11 8.03
CA SER A 378 8.32 -11.40 8.31
C SER A 378 7.31 -12.44 8.80
N ILE A 379 6.43 -12.11 9.76
CA ILE A 379 5.39 -13.02 10.29
C ILE A 379 4.44 -13.45 9.16
N ARG A 380 4.01 -12.51 8.32
CA ARG A 380 3.14 -12.75 7.16
C ARG A 380 3.85 -13.57 6.08
N GLY A 381 5.12 -13.31 5.82
CA GLY A 381 5.95 -14.07 4.88
C GLY A 381 6.07 -15.56 5.26
N ILE A 382 6.08 -15.87 6.56
CA ILE A 382 6.01 -17.23 7.08
C ILE A 382 4.61 -17.85 6.84
N GLY A 383 3.53 -17.03 6.80
CA GLY A 383 2.15 -17.46 6.57
C GLY A 383 1.19 -17.20 7.74
N TYR A 384 1.65 -16.62 8.85
CA TYR A 384 0.81 -16.33 10.02
C TYR A 384 0.11 -14.96 9.90
N SER A 385 -0.67 -14.76 8.84
CA SER A 385 -1.30 -13.47 8.53
C SER A 385 -2.44 -13.10 9.49
N ILE A 386 -3.27 -14.07 9.90
CA ILE A 386 -4.39 -13.84 10.82
C ILE A 386 -3.88 -13.39 12.19
N LEU A 387 -2.87 -14.09 12.75
CA LEU A 387 -2.28 -13.73 14.05
C LEU A 387 -1.76 -12.29 14.03
N GLN A 388 -1.01 -11.95 12.98
CA GLN A 388 -0.44 -10.63 12.81
C GLN A 388 -1.53 -9.56 12.64
N MET A 389 -2.59 -9.84 11.87
CA MET A 389 -3.72 -8.92 11.71
C MET A 389 -4.38 -8.62 13.07
N LEU A 390 -4.69 -9.64 13.86
CA LEU A 390 -5.34 -9.47 15.17
C LEU A 390 -4.49 -8.62 16.12
N VAL A 391 -3.17 -8.84 16.15
CA VAL A 391 -2.26 -8.04 16.99
C VAL A 391 -2.21 -6.58 16.49
N SER A 392 -2.14 -6.34 15.19
CA SER A 392 -2.14 -4.98 14.65
C SER A 392 -3.47 -4.27 14.92
N LEU A 393 -4.61 -4.94 14.76
CA LEU A 393 -5.92 -4.34 14.99
C LEU A 393 -6.15 -4.00 16.46
N THR A 394 -5.75 -4.88 17.38
CA THR A 394 -5.84 -4.59 18.81
C THR A 394 -4.85 -3.51 19.23
N GLY A 395 -3.59 -3.62 18.84
CA GLY A 395 -2.53 -2.72 19.28
C GLY A 395 -2.61 -1.31 18.66
N VAL A 396 -2.89 -1.21 17.37
CA VAL A 396 -2.94 0.09 16.69
C VAL A 396 -4.35 0.67 16.69
N CYS A 397 -5.37 -0.08 16.25
CA CYS A 397 -6.70 0.49 16.06
C CYS A 397 -7.47 0.55 17.37
N LEU A 398 -7.65 -0.57 18.09
CA LEU A 398 -8.48 -0.63 19.27
C LEU A 398 -7.94 0.26 20.41
N ILE A 399 -6.64 0.18 20.70
CA ILE A 399 -6.03 1.02 21.77
C ILE A 399 -6.15 2.49 21.39
N ARG A 400 -5.98 2.86 20.12
CA ARG A 400 -6.11 4.26 19.68
C ARG A 400 -7.55 4.76 19.77
N VAL A 401 -8.53 3.93 19.44
CA VAL A 401 -9.94 4.26 19.64
C VAL A 401 -10.25 4.47 21.13
N ILE A 402 -9.81 3.56 22.00
CA ILE A 402 -9.95 3.71 23.46
C ILE A 402 -9.29 5.01 23.94
N TRP A 403 -8.09 5.32 23.42
CA TRP A 403 -7.37 6.56 23.74
C TRP A 403 -8.19 7.82 23.39
N ILE A 404 -8.84 7.85 22.26
CA ILE A 404 -9.69 8.97 21.83
C ILE A 404 -10.84 9.17 22.83
N PHE A 405 -11.52 8.11 23.24
CA PHE A 405 -12.67 8.20 24.15
C PHE A 405 -12.31 8.36 25.63
N THR A 406 -11.05 8.19 26.01
CA THR A 406 -10.56 8.32 27.40
C THR A 406 -9.60 9.49 27.56
N VAL A 407 -8.34 9.29 27.19
CA VAL A 407 -7.25 10.28 27.41
C VAL A 407 -7.49 11.56 26.61
N PHE A 408 -7.79 11.45 25.32
CA PHE A 408 -8.04 12.62 24.49
C PHE A 408 -9.30 13.40 24.94
N LYS A 409 -10.34 12.69 25.39
CA LYS A 409 -11.54 13.33 25.95
C LYS A 409 -11.23 14.08 27.26
N ALA A 410 -10.31 13.58 28.07
CA ALA A 410 -9.89 14.21 29.33
C ALA A 410 -8.92 15.37 29.10
N VAL A 411 -8.00 15.24 28.13
CA VAL A 411 -6.98 16.23 27.78
C VAL A 411 -7.10 16.55 26.32
N HIS A 412 -8.00 17.52 26.00
CA HIS A 412 -8.34 17.89 24.63
C HIS A 412 -7.27 18.80 24.01
N THR A 413 -6.12 18.21 23.61
CA THR A 413 -5.02 18.89 22.96
C THR A 413 -4.54 18.13 21.73
N THR A 414 -3.96 18.82 20.74
CA THR A 414 -3.36 18.17 19.55
C THR A 414 -2.22 17.25 19.95
N PHE A 415 -1.45 17.61 20.99
CA PHE A 415 -0.37 16.77 21.50
C PHE A 415 -0.90 15.44 22.06
N SER A 416 -1.98 15.46 22.88
CA SER A 416 -2.56 14.22 23.42
C SER A 416 -3.08 13.30 22.32
N LEU A 417 -3.52 13.84 21.19
CA LEU A 417 -3.94 13.07 20.04
C LEU A 417 -2.73 12.47 19.29
N TYR A 418 -1.70 13.27 19.03
CA TYR A 418 -0.53 12.83 18.26
C TYR A 418 0.33 11.81 19.01
N ILE A 419 0.48 11.94 20.34
CA ILE A 419 1.28 11.02 21.15
C ILE A 419 0.69 9.59 21.18
N SER A 420 -0.59 9.43 20.87
CA SER A 420 -1.22 8.12 20.73
C SER A 420 -0.56 7.25 19.66
N TYR A 421 0.01 7.86 18.62
CA TYR A 421 0.68 7.13 17.53
C TYR A 421 1.94 6.40 18.01
N PRO A 422 2.97 7.08 18.56
CA PRO A 422 4.16 6.39 19.07
C PRO A 422 3.85 5.38 20.17
N ILE A 423 2.92 5.68 21.08
CA ILE A 423 2.54 4.76 22.16
C ILE A 423 1.96 3.47 21.58
N THR A 424 1.01 3.57 20.66
CA THR A 424 0.41 2.39 20.03
C THR A 424 1.42 1.61 19.20
N TRP A 425 2.35 2.29 18.51
CA TRP A 425 3.43 1.62 17.79
C TRP A 425 4.35 0.83 18.69
N VAL A 426 4.78 1.38 19.83
CA VAL A 426 5.64 0.66 20.80
C VAL A 426 4.93 -0.58 21.35
N ILE A 427 3.67 -0.45 21.79
CA ILE A 427 2.89 -1.58 22.32
C ILE A 427 2.77 -2.69 21.26
N THR A 428 2.41 -2.31 20.04
CA THR A 428 2.19 -3.26 18.94
C THR A 428 3.50 -3.89 18.48
N LEU A 429 4.58 -3.12 18.42
CA LEU A 429 5.92 -3.60 18.10
C LEU A 429 6.38 -4.69 19.07
N VAL A 430 6.22 -4.46 20.37
CA VAL A 430 6.55 -5.46 21.41
C VAL A 430 5.71 -6.73 21.22
N ALA A 431 4.41 -6.57 20.99
CA ALA A 431 3.51 -7.70 20.76
C ALA A 431 3.90 -8.48 19.48
N HIS A 432 4.24 -7.81 18.36
CA HIS A 432 4.73 -8.49 17.17
C HIS A 432 6.09 -9.17 17.38
N GLY A 433 6.99 -8.58 18.17
CA GLY A 433 8.24 -9.21 18.56
C GLY A 433 8.02 -10.53 19.31
N ILE A 434 7.11 -10.54 20.27
CA ILE A 434 6.71 -11.75 21.00
C ILE A 434 6.10 -12.77 20.03
N CYS A 435 5.18 -12.35 19.15
CA CYS A 435 4.57 -13.23 18.16
C CYS A 435 5.62 -13.86 17.24
N PHE A 436 6.59 -13.07 16.75
CA PHE A 436 7.67 -13.60 15.94
C PHE A 436 8.48 -14.66 16.67
N MET A 437 8.87 -14.44 17.93
CA MET A 437 9.60 -15.40 18.75
C MET A 437 8.81 -16.70 18.94
N VAL A 438 7.51 -16.62 19.21
CA VAL A 438 6.63 -17.78 19.36
C VAL A 438 6.53 -18.58 18.06
N VAL A 439 6.29 -17.90 16.94
CA VAL A 439 6.22 -18.53 15.60
C VAL A 439 7.55 -19.20 15.25
N ARG A 440 8.68 -18.53 15.51
CA ARG A 440 10.02 -19.09 15.26
C ARG A 440 10.30 -20.35 16.13
N LYS A 441 9.90 -20.33 17.39
CA LYS A 441 10.05 -21.50 18.27
C LYS A 441 9.22 -22.68 17.76
N LYS A 442 7.99 -22.42 17.27
CA LYS A 442 7.14 -23.46 16.68
C LYS A 442 7.76 -24.06 15.43
N ILE A 443 8.30 -23.25 14.52
CA ILE A 443 8.95 -23.71 13.30
C ILE A 443 10.18 -24.55 13.60
N ARG A 444 11.05 -24.12 14.55
CA ARG A 444 12.25 -24.89 14.94
C ARG A 444 11.95 -26.24 15.58
N ARG A 445 10.74 -26.46 16.09
CA ARG A 445 10.32 -27.78 16.64
C ARG A 445 9.83 -28.74 15.57
N VAL A 446 9.43 -28.22 14.41
CA VAL A 446 8.88 -29.02 13.31
C VAL A 446 9.94 -29.26 12.22
N ALA A 447 11.01 -28.46 12.20
CA ALA A 447 12.15 -28.57 11.28
C ALA A 447 13.25 -29.48 11.85
#